data_96a87ae30a4b6532dd6c8597c1edf899
#
_entry.id   96a87ae30a4b6532dd6c8597c1edf899
#
_cell.length_a   1.000
_cell.length_b   1.000
_cell.length_c   1.000
_cell.angle_alpha   90.00
_cell.angle_beta   90.00
_cell.angle_gamma   90.00
#
_symmetry.space_group_name_H-M   'P 1'
#
loop_
_entity.id
_entity.type
_entity.pdbx_description
1 polymer ?
#
loop_
_entity_poly.entity_id
_entity_poly.type
_entity_poly.pdbx_seq_one_letter_code
_entity_poly.pdbx_strand_id
1 'polypeptide(L)'
;MKKLLAAVLCLILTASLVAGCSSAPAPGSGSGTPAPGGSSTPAASGSDTVKIGIFEPASGENGGGGKQEVLGIRYAHSLVPTVEVGGKTYKVELVEVDNQSDTSKAVTAAQSLVGSGVSVVLGSYGSGVSIAAGEIFREAKVPAIGVSCTNPQVTLGNDYYFRICFLDPFQGTVMASFAQSKGAKKAFVITQLGDDYSTGLGNYFKTAFEAAGGAVVTGEFQTGEVDFNAILANAKNENVDVIFAPSSIATAPLIIQQARQLATTCPIM
;
A
#
# COMPACT_ATOMS: atom_id res chain seq x y z
N MET A 1 -35.78 25.83 26.41
CA MET A 1 -36.34 24.46 26.34
C MET A 1 -35.34 23.40 25.79
N LYS A 2 -34.03 23.67 25.78
CA LYS A 2 -33.00 22.70 25.29
C LYS A 2 -32.10 22.12 26.40
N LYS A 3 -32.40 22.40 27.68
CA LYS A 3 -31.59 21.90 28.82
C LYS A 3 -32.33 20.90 29.73
N LEU A 4 -33.53 20.48 29.38
CA LEU A 4 -34.31 19.48 30.15
C LEU A 4 -34.34 18.07 29.54
N LEU A 5 -33.82 17.88 28.31
CA LEU A 5 -33.78 16.55 27.66
C LEU A 5 -32.52 15.72 27.95
N ALA A 6 -31.50 16.30 28.55
CA ALA A 6 -30.27 15.60 28.89
C ALA A 6 -30.25 14.86 30.23
N ALA A 7 -31.25 15.11 31.09
CA ALA A 7 -31.33 14.55 32.45
C ALA A 7 -32.18 13.27 32.57
N VAL A 8 -32.90 12.87 31.53
CA VAL A 8 -33.81 11.71 31.58
C VAL A 8 -33.15 10.43 30.96
N LEU A 9 -32.01 10.55 30.26
CA LEU A 9 -31.35 9.41 29.62
C LEU A 9 -30.30 8.71 30.50
N CYS A 10 -29.98 9.24 31.68
CA CYS A 10 -28.99 8.65 32.61
C CYS A 10 -29.56 7.77 33.73
N LEU A 11 -30.86 7.54 33.79
CA LEU A 11 -31.50 6.85 34.92
C LEU A 11 -32.08 5.46 34.61
N ILE A 12 -31.78 4.85 33.47
CA ILE A 12 -32.34 3.53 33.08
C ILE A 12 -31.28 2.44 32.97
N LEU A 13 -30.04 2.62 33.40
CA LEU A 13 -28.97 1.63 33.26
C LEU A 13 -28.40 1.06 34.57
N THR A 14 -29.17 1.07 35.69
CA THR A 14 -28.70 0.46 36.94
C THR A 14 -29.80 -0.36 37.62
N ALA A 15 -30.23 -1.47 36.99
CA ALA A 15 -31.01 -2.51 37.70
C ALA A 15 -31.02 -3.82 36.90
N SER A 16 -29.99 -4.63 37.03
CA SER A 16 -30.05 -6.10 36.79
C SER A 16 -28.76 -6.77 37.19
N LEU A 17 -28.47 -6.83 38.44
CA LEU A 17 -27.52 -7.72 39.06
C LEU A 17 -28.15 -8.14 40.40
N VAL A 18 -28.67 -9.37 40.50
CA VAL A 18 -28.73 -10.26 41.64
C VAL A 18 -29.80 -11.31 41.36
N ALA A 19 -29.40 -12.58 41.15
CA ALA A 19 -29.96 -13.77 41.73
C ALA A 19 -29.46 -15.02 41.01
N GLY A 20 -28.83 -15.92 41.76
CA GLY A 20 -28.41 -17.22 41.27
C GLY A 20 -27.62 -17.98 42.35
N CYS A 21 -28.27 -18.30 43.45
CA CYS A 21 -27.71 -19.13 44.53
C CYS A 21 -27.53 -20.59 44.12
N SER A 22 -26.36 -21.19 44.40
CA SER A 22 -26.18 -22.26 45.39
C SER A 22 -26.82 -23.63 45.10
N SER A 23 -25.99 -24.61 44.88
CA SER A 23 -26.11 -25.95 45.50
C SER A 23 -24.78 -26.68 45.46
N ALA A 24 -24.24 -26.95 46.64
CA ALA A 24 -23.12 -27.87 46.89
C ALA A 24 -23.62 -29.30 47.05
N PRO A 25 -22.89 -30.33 46.62
CA PRO A 25 -23.07 -31.70 47.11
C PRO A 25 -21.93 -32.07 48.06
N ALA A 26 -22.30 -32.91 49.02
CA ALA A 26 -21.52 -33.42 50.14
C ALA A 26 -20.39 -34.40 49.72
N PRO A 27 -19.44 -34.72 50.63
CA PRO A 27 -18.19 -35.41 50.32
C PRO A 27 -18.34 -36.92 50.31
N GLY A 28 -17.83 -37.52 49.24
CA GLY A 28 -17.62 -38.97 49.15
C GLY A 28 -16.15 -39.31 49.25
N SER A 29 -15.75 -40.07 50.24
CA SER A 29 -14.41 -40.59 50.46
C SER A 29 -14.06 -41.65 49.42
N GLY A 30 -12.98 -41.45 48.68
CA GLY A 30 -12.39 -42.42 47.79
C GLY A 30 -10.89 -42.25 47.72
N SER A 31 -10.14 -43.09 48.45
CA SER A 31 -8.70 -43.20 48.44
C SER A 31 -8.22 -43.79 47.11
N GLY A 32 -7.51 -43.01 46.31
CA GLY A 32 -6.87 -43.47 45.08
C GLY A 32 -5.52 -42.80 44.91
N THR A 33 -4.46 -43.60 44.92
CA THR A 33 -3.05 -43.26 44.76
C THR A 33 -2.81 -42.46 43.47
N PRO A 34 -2.05 -41.35 43.46
CA PRO A 34 -1.73 -40.60 42.23
C PRO A 34 -0.69 -41.35 41.39
N ALA A 35 -1.03 -41.69 40.17
CA ALA A 35 -0.05 -42.04 39.14
C ALA A 35 0.68 -40.78 38.66
N PRO A 36 1.96 -40.87 38.26
CA PRO A 36 2.71 -39.68 37.80
C PRO A 36 2.10 -39.20 36.49
N GLY A 37 1.53 -38.00 36.55
CA GLY A 37 0.97 -37.30 35.40
C GLY A 37 2.05 -37.01 34.37
N GLY A 38 1.96 -37.66 33.24
CA GLY A 38 2.65 -37.25 32.04
C GLY A 38 2.20 -35.85 31.65
N SER A 39 3.15 -34.90 31.69
CA SER A 39 2.97 -33.56 31.20
C SER A 39 2.82 -33.65 29.67
N SER A 40 1.61 -33.76 29.18
CA SER A 40 1.31 -33.56 27.76
C SER A 40 1.42 -32.07 27.49
N THR A 41 2.60 -31.64 27.10
CA THR A 41 2.76 -30.39 26.36
C THR A 41 1.82 -30.45 25.17
N PRO A 42 0.93 -29.48 24.97
CA PRO A 42 0.14 -29.44 23.74
C PRO A 42 1.14 -29.37 22.59
N ALA A 43 1.21 -30.43 21.80
CA ALA A 43 1.88 -30.35 20.50
C ALA A 43 1.17 -29.24 19.73
N ALA A 44 1.85 -28.13 19.53
CA ALA A 44 1.41 -27.14 18.56
C ALA A 44 1.26 -27.92 17.25
N SER A 45 0.03 -28.12 16.80
CA SER A 45 -0.26 -28.60 15.46
C SER A 45 0.18 -27.51 14.51
N GLY A 46 1.47 -27.50 14.18
CA GLY A 46 2.02 -26.61 13.16
C GLY A 46 1.26 -26.92 11.88
N SER A 47 0.52 -25.96 11.37
CA SER A 47 -0.09 -26.09 10.06
C SER A 47 1.05 -26.31 9.05
N ASP A 48 0.93 -27.36 8.21
CA ASP A 48 1.88 -27.59 7.12
C ASP A 48 1.69 -26.58 5.99
N THR A 49 1.44 -25.32 6.37
CA THR A 49 1.08 -24.20 5.47
C THR A 49 1.91 -22.97 5.82
N VAL A 50 2.52 -22.37 4.79
CA VAL A 50 3.12 -21.04 4.85
C VAL A 50 2.18 -20.08 4.16
N LYS A 51 1.77 -19.02 4.86
CA LYS A 51 0.92 -17.96 4.29
C LYS A 51 1.76 -16.84 3.74
N ILE A 52 1.48 -16.45 2.49
CA ILE A 52 2.04 -15.27 1.84
C ILE A 52 0.94 -14.23 1.67
N GLY A 53 1.14 -13.05 2.24
CA GLY A 53 0.22 -11.92 2.11
C GLY A 53 0.38 -11.25 0.74
N ILE A 54 -0.72 -10.86 0.13
CA ILE A 54 -0.75 -10.01 -1.06
C ILE A 54 -1.37 -8.68 -0.66
N PHE A 55 -0.56 -7.64 -0.70
CA PHE A 55 -0.92 -6.28 -0.29
C PHE A 55 -0.96 -5.39 -1.54
N GLU A 56 -2.02 -5.51 -2.34
CA GLU A 56 -2.13 -4.82 -3.63
C GLU A 56 -3.45 -4.07 -3.75
N PRO A 57 -3.51 -2.97 -4.52
CA PRO A 57 -4.78 -2.36 -4.84
C PRO A 57 -5.56 -3.21 -5.86
N ALA A 58 -6.72 -3.69 -5.47
CA ALA A 58 -7.70 -4.27 -6.39
C ALA A 58 -8.71 -3.22 -6.88
N SER A 59 -8.74 -2.07 -6.21
CA SER A 59 -9.62 -0.92 -6.50
C SER A 59 -8.87 0.41 -6.34
N GLY A 60 -9.58 1.54 -6.60
CA GLY A 60 -8.98 2.87 -6.56
C GLY A 60 -8.15 3.20 -7.79
N GLU A 61 -7.40 4.30 -7.74
CA GLU A 61 -6.67 4.89 -8.88
C GLU A 61 -5.64 3.95 -9.52
N ASN A 62 -5.04 3.09 -8.72
CA ASN A 62 -4.00 2.15 -9.12
C ASN A 62 -4.48 0.70 -9.22
N GLY A 63 -5.80 0.45 -9.07
CA GLY A 63 -6.38 -0.89 -9.07
C GLY A 63 -6.10 -1.69 -10.34
N GLY A 64 -5.93 -1.01 -11.50
CA GLY A 64 -5.52 -1.66 -12.75
C GLY A 64 -4.11 -2.26 -12.69
N GLY A 65 -3.15 -1.51 -12.10
CA GLY A 65 -1.76 -1.95 -11.93
C GLY A 65 -1.66 -3.07 -10.90
N GLY A 66 -2.24 -2.89 -9.72
CA GLY A 66 -2.20 -3.93 -8.68
C GLY A 66 -2.80 -5.26 -9.12
N LYS A 67 -3.88 -5.25 -9.91
CA LYS A 67 -4.42 -6.48 -10.50
C LYS A 67 -3.42 -7.22 -11.39
N GLN A 68 -2.57 -6.50 -12.13
CA GLN A 68 -1.54 -7.13 -12.95
C GLN A 68 -0.45 -7.79 -12.08
N GLU A 69 -0.06 -7.13 -11.00
CA GLU A 69 0.90 -7.70 -10.03
C GLU A 69 0.33 -8.96 -9.37
N VAL A 70 -0.93 -8.91 -8.92
CA VAL A 70 -1.64 -10.08 -8.37
C VAL A 70 -1.67 -11.25 -9.36
N LEU A 71 -1.91 -10.99 -10.64
CA LEU A 71 -1.86 -12.03 -11.68
C LEU A 71 -0.48 -12.67 -11.76
N GLY A 72 0.59 -11.89 -11.70
CA GLY A 72 1.97 -12.40 -11.67
C GLY A 72 2.23 -13.28 -10.45
N ILE A 73 1.80 -12.84 -9.26
CA ILE A 73 1.94 -13.61 -8.01
C ILE A 73 1.17 -14.93 -8.08
N ARG A 74 -0.08 -14.89 -8.53
CA ARG A 74 -0.91 -16.10 -8.68
C ARG A 74 -0.33 -17.07 -9.71
N TYR A 75 0.23 -16.54 -10.81
CA TYR A 75 0.91 -17.37 -11.81
C TYR A 75 2.13 -18.06 -11.20
N ALA A 76 2.99 -17.33 -10.50
CA ALA A 76 4.15 -17.91 -9.82
C ALA A 76 3.73 -18.99 -8.81
N HIS A 77 2.69 -18.73 -8.01
CA HIS A 77 2.14 -19.70 -7.08
C HIS A 77 1.59 -20.95 -7.78
N SER A 78 0.99 -20.82 -8.96
CA SER A 78 0.50 -21.97 -9.73
C SER A 78 1.62 -22.89 -10.20
N LEU A 79 2.84 -22.35 -10.42
CA LEU A 79 4.03 -23.11 -10.79
C LEU A 79 4.73 -23.71 -9.56
N VAL A 80 4.70 -23.01 -8.42
CA VAL A 80 5.39 -23.41 -7.19
C VAL A 80 4.43 -23.30 -6.01
N PRO A 81 3.50 -24.27 -5.85
CA PRO A 81 2.47 -24.21 -4.80
C PRO A 81 2.97 -24.66 -3.42
N THR A 82 4.21 -25.08 -3.32
CA THR A 82 4.84 -25.56 -2.07
C THR A 82 6.23 -24.99 -1.89
N VAL A 83 6.70 -24.95 -0.64
CA VAL A 83 8.05 -24.51 -0.29
C VAL A 83 8.68 -25.51 0.70
N GLU A 84 9.99 -25.74 0.56
CA GLU A 84 10.73 -26.54 1.54
C GLU A 84 11.46 -25.65 2.53
N VAL A 85 11.22 -25.88 3.81
CA VAL A 85 11.88 -25.19 4.90
C VAL A 85 12.38 -26.22 5.93
N GLY A 86 13.68 -26.24 6.17
CA GLY A 86 14.29 -27.17 7.13
C GLY A 86 14.08 -28.65 6.79
N GLY A 87 13.99 -29.01 5.50
CA GLY A 87 13.75 -30.39 5.04
C GLY A 87 12.29 -30.85 5.13
N LYS A 88 11.37 -29.94 5.43
CA LYS A 88 9.92 -30.19 5.44
C LYS A 88 9.24 -29.38 4.34
N THR A 89 8.33 -30.02 3.61
CA THR A 89 7.53 -29.37 2.56
C THR A 89 6.28 -28.74 3.19
N TYR A 90 6.03 -27.48 2.87
CA TYR A 90 4.84 -26.72 3.28
C TYR A 90 4.04 -26.33 2.05
N LYS A 91 2.71 -26.36 2.18
CA LYS A 91 1.81 -25.77 1.19
C LYS A 91 1.88 -24.26 1.30
N VAL A 92 1.93 -23.56 0.18
CA VAL A 92 1.78 -22.09 0.14
C VAL A 92 0.30 -21.74 0.04
N GLU A 93 -0.13 -20.80 0.87
CA GLU A 93 -1.46 -20.19 0.83
C GLU A 93 -1.32 -18.69 0.59
N LEU A 94 -2.06 -18.14 -0.38
CA LEU A 94 -2.10 -16.72 -0.66
C LEU A 94 -3.25 -16.06 0.11
N VAL A 95 -2.94 -15.01 0.86
CA VAL A 95 -3.91 -14.18 1.60
C VAL A 95 -3.92 -12.80 0.98
N GLU A 96 -5.00 -12.47 0.26
CA GLU A 96 -5.10 -11.23 -0.50
C GLU A 96 -5.91 -10.18 0.25
N VAL A 97 -5.42 -8.95 0.28
CA VAL A 97 -6.14 -7.80 0.83
C VAL A 97 -6.01 -6.60 -0.12
N ASP A 98 -7.13 -5.95 -0.39
CA ASP A 98 -7.22 -4.72 -1.19
C ASP A 98 -6.89 -3.51 -0.32
N ASN A 99 -5.82 -2.78 -0.64
CA ASN A 99 -5.48 -1.50 0.03
C ASN A 99 -6.18 -0.29 -0.62
N GLN A 100 -6.95 -0.51 -1.68
CA GLN A 100 -7.82 0.46 -2.37
C GLN A 100 -7.09 1.69 -2.93
N SER A 101 -5.78 1.65 -3.09
CA SER A 101 -4.93 2.82 -3.45
C SER A 101 -5.04 3.99 -2.45
N ASP A 102 -5.44 3.72 -1.20
CA ASP A 102 -5.74 4.71 -0.16
C ASP A 102 -4.84 4.48 1.05
N THR A 103 -4.06 5.48 1.45
CA THR A 103 -3.10 5.38 2.57
C THR A 103 -3.78 5.08 3.90
N SER A 104 -5.00 5.56 4.12
CA SER A 104 -5.77 5.27 5.34
C SER A 104 -6.27 3.83 5.38
N LYS A 105 -6.64 3.26 4.22
CA LYS A 105 -7.05 1.87 4.08
C LYS A 105 -5.86 0.91 4.12
N ALA A 106 -4.72 1.35 3.62
CA ALA A 106 -3.46 0.60 3.64
C ALA A 106 -3.08 0.11 5.04
N VAL A 107 -3.22 0.97 6.06
CA VAL A 107 -2.95 0.62 7.46
C VAL A 107 -3.85 -0.53 7.92
N THR A 108 -5.16 -0.44 7.65
CA THR A 108 -6.12 -1.50 8.02
C THR A 108 -5.85 -2.80 7.26
N ALA A 109 -5.51 -2.70 5.96
CA ALA A 109 -5.16 -3.84 5.12
C ALA A 109 -3.90 -4.57 5.63
N ALA A 110 -2.86 -3.80 6.00
CA ALA A 110 -1.63 -4.34 6.59
C ALA A 110 -1.90 -5.04 7.92
N GLN A 111 -2.70 -4.44 8.81
CA GLN A 111 -3.11 -5.07 10.09
C GLN A 111 -3.87 -6.37 9.87
N SER A 112 -4.74 -6.43 8.85
CA SER A 112 -5.48 -7.64 8.48
C SER A 112 -4.55 -8.77 8.04
N LEU A 113 -3.53 -8.47 7.22
CA LEU A 113 -2.53 -9.45 6.80
C LEU A 113 -1.72 -9.96 7.98
N VAL A 114 -1.23 -9.07 8.83
CA VAL A 114 -0.50 -9.45 10.06
C VAL A 114 -1.37 -10.32 10.96
N GLY A 115 -2.63 -9.93 11.18
CA GLY A 115 -3.60 -10.71 11.97
C GLY A 115 -3.93 -12.08 11.37
N SER A 116 -3.77 -12.26 10.06
CA SER A 116 -3.94 -13.54 9.37
C SER A 116 -2.74 -14.48 9.52
N GLY A 117 -1.66 -14.03 10.13
CA GLY A 117 -0.46 -14.83 10.39
C GLY A 117 0.35 -15.13 9.12
N VAL A 118 0.47 -14.15 8.22
CA VAL A 118 1.34 -14.25 7.03
C VAL A 118 2.81 -14.21 7.42
N SER A 119 3.64 -14.97 6.73
CA SER A 119 5.09 -15.06 6.96
C SER A 119 5.87 -13.99 6.19
N VAL A 120 5.33 -13.53 5.08
CA VAL A 120 5.90 -12.50 4.20
C VAL A 120 4.76 -11.82 3.45
N VAL A 121 4.96 -10.57 3.06
CA VAL A 121 4.00 -9.80 2.26
C VAL A 121 4.64 -9.44 0.91
N LEU A 122 3.90 -9.58 -0.18
CA LEU A 122 4.23 -9.09 -1.51
C LEU A 122 3.33 -7.90 -1.85
N GLY A 123 3.93 -6.83 -2.40
CA GLY A 123 3.23 -5.59 -2.75
C GLY A 123 3.83 -4.39 -2.03
N SER A 124 3.42 -3.19 -2.39
CA SER A 124 2.24 -2.81 -3.17
C SER A 124 2.62 -2.11 -4.48
N TYR A 125 1.63 -2.05 -5.39
CA TYR A 125 1.63 -1.05 -6.47
C TYR A 125 1.23 0.30 -5.87
N GLY A 126 2.17 1.15 -5.64
CA GLY A 126 1.95 2.46 -5.05
C GLY A 126 2.85 2.74 -3.86
N SER A 127 3.60 3.83 -3.94
CA SER A 127 4.58 4.20 -2.90
C SER A 127 3.89 4.66 -1.62
N GLY A 128 2.87 5.53 -1.70
CA GLY A 128 2.19 6.08 -0.53
C GLY A 128 1.55 5.00 0.36
N VAL A 129 0.86 4.03 -0.24
CA VAL A 129 0.27 2.91 0.51
C VAL A 129 1.33 2.00 1.13
N SER A 130 2.46 1.81 0.45
CA SER A 130 3.60 1.04 0.97
C SER A 130 4.27 1.74 2.15
N ILE A 131 4.46 3.06 2.08
CA ILE A 131 4.99 3.89 3.18
C ILE A 131 4.05 3.80 4.39
N ALA A 132 2.74 4.00 4.19
CA ALA A 132 1.74 3.98 5.25
C ALA A 132 1.65 2.62 5.96
N ALA A 133 1.84 1.51 5.23
CA ALA A 133 1.81 0.15 5.79
C ALA A 133 3.14 -0.29 6.42
N GLY A 134 4.24 0.38 6.05
CA GLY A 134 5.60 -0.06 6.38
C GLY A 134 5.85 -0.25 7.87
N GLU A 135 5.34 0.66 8.71
CA GLU A 135 5.50 0.57 10.16
C GLU A 135 4.78 -0.65 10.75
N ILE A 136 3.58 -0.98 10.23
CA ILE A 136 2.80 -2.14 10.69
C ILE A 136 3.58 -3.44 10.43
N PHE A 137 4.19 -3.58 9.26
CA PHE A 137 4.99 -4.76 8.94
C PHE A 137 6.27 -4.82 9.77
N ARG A 138 6.92 -3.68 10.00
CA ARG A 138 8.13 -3.57 10.82
C ARG A 138 7.85 -3.98 12.28
N GLU A 139 6.82 -3.43 12.91
CA GLU A 139 6.44 -3.75 14.28
C GLU A 139 6.07 -5.23 14.46
N ALA A 140 5.36 -5.78 13.47
CA ALA A 140 5.00 -7.21 13.45
C ALA A 140 6.17 -8.13 13.08
N LYS A 141 7.32 -7.58 12.65
CA LYS A 141 8.49 -8.32 12.14
C LYS A 141 8.11 -9.24 10.97
N VAL A 142 7.20 -8.79 10.13
CA VAL A 142 6.79 -9.47 8.90
C VAL A 142 7.49 -8.77 7.72
N PRO A 143 8.41 -9.44 7.01
CA PRO A 143 9.07 -8.84 5.86
C PRO A 143 8.06 -8.56 4.74
N ALA A 144 8.17 -7.37 4.13
CA ALA A 144 7.40 -6.98 2.95
C ALA A 144 8.34 -6.77 1.76
N ILE A 145 7.93 -7.18 0.57
CA ILE A 145 8.69 -7.04 -0.67
C ILE A 145 7.85 -6.24 -1.67
N GLY A 146 8.23 -4.99 -1.87
CA GLY A 146 7.59 -4.10 -2.84
C GLY A 146 7.89 -4.50 -4.27
N VAL A 147 6.86 -4.58 -5.09
CA VAL A 147 6.97 -4.98 -6.50
C VAL A 147 7.30 -3.77 -7.37
N SER A 148 6.54 -2.68 -7.27
CA SER A 148 6.73 -1.46 -8.06
C SER A 148 6.65 -0.14 -7.28
N CYS A 149 6.73 -0.18 -5.96
CA CYS A 149 6.76 1.03 -5.12
C CYS A 149 8.16 1.68 -5.13
N THR A 150 8.38 2.60 -6.06
CA THR A 150 9.69 3.13 -6.44
C THR A 150 10.23 4.26 -5.56
N ASN A 151 9.38 4.90 -4.74
CA ASN A 151 9.83 5.98 -3.86
C ASN A 151 10.83 5.48 -2.81
N PRO A 152 12.00 6.13 -2.63
CA PRO A 152 13.00 5.74 -1.63
C PRO A 152 12.47 5.61 -0.20
N GLN A 153 11.47 6.40 0.18
CA GLN A 153 10.89 6.42 1.53
C GLN A 153 10.26 5.08 1.94
N VAL A 154 9.87 4.25 0.99
CA VAL A 154 9.28 2.91 1.28
C VAL A 154 10.22 2.04 2.11
N THR A 155 11.53 2.10 1.85
CA THR A 155 12.51 1.27 2.56
C THR A 155 13.45 2.06 3.46
N LEU A 156 13.41 3.40 3.40
CA LEU A 156 14.31 4.24 4.19
C LEU A 156 13.99 4.10 5.69
N GLY A 157 14.95 3.58 6.46
CA GLY A 157 14.79 3.36 7.90
C GLY A 157 13.85 2.21 8.28
N ASN A 158 13.51 1.34 7.33
CA ASN A 158 12.66 0.17 7.56
C ASN A 158 13.38 -1.13 7.16
N ASP A 159 13.87 -1.87 8.16
CA ASP A 159 14.62 -3.12 7.97
C ASP A 159 13.73 -4.31 7.58
N TYR A 160 12.42 -4.12 7.53
CA TYR A 160 11.44 -5.15 7.15
C TYR A 160 10.77 -4.86 5.82
N TYR A 161 11.07 -3.74 5.13
CA TYR A 161 10.56 -3.48 3.78
C TYR A 161 11.67 -3.54 2.75
N PHE A 162 11.55 -4.44 1.82
CA PHE A 162 12.46 -4.66 0.70
C PHE A 162 11.78 -4.29 -0.61
N ARG A 163 12.50 -4.23 -1.72
CA ARG A 163 11.93 -4.01 -3.05
C ARG A 163 12.73 -4.72 -4.13
N ILE A 164 12.06 -4.99 -5.25
CA ILE A 164 12.68 -5.56 -6.45
C ILE A 164 12.69 -4.58 -7.64
N CYS A 165 12.08 -3.41 -7.49
CA CYS A 165 12.04 -2.35 -8.50
C CYS A 165 13.21 -1.36 -8.33
N PHE A 166 13.44 -0.56 -9.38
CA PHE A 166 14.34 0.59 -9.34
C PHE A 166 13.77 1.73 -8.48
N LEU A 167 14.56 2.80 -8.30
CA LEU A 167 14.21 3.94 -7.47
C LEU A 167 13.85 5.18 -8.30
N ASP A 168 12.96 6.03 -7.79
CA ASP A 168 12.56 7.30 -8.41
C ASP A 168 13.72 8.24 -8.75
N PRO A 169 14.81 8.38 -7.96
CA PRO A 169 15.96 9.19 -8.35
C PRO A 169 16.59 8.74 -9.67
N PHE A 170 16.69 7.43 -9.89
CA PHE A 170 17.16 6.87 -11.15
C PHE A 170 16.16 7.14 -12.28
N GLN A 171 14.88 6.88 -12.07
CA GLN A 171 13.82 7.11 -13.04
C GLN A 171 13.75 8.60 -13.44
N GLY A 172 13.75 9.52 -12.47
CA GLY A 172 13.73 10.95 -12.73
C GLY A 172 14.93 11.41 -13.56
N THR A 173 16.12 10.93 -13.25
CA THR A 173 17.35 11.23 -14.02
C THR A 173 17.27 10.70 -15.45
N VAL A 174 16.82 9.46 -15.64
CA VAL A 174 16.67 8.86 -16.97
C VAL A 174 15.65 9.64 -17.80
N MET A 175 14.51 10.00 -17.22
CA MET A 175 13.45 10.74 -17.91
C MET A 175 13.90 12.17 -18.26
N ALA A 176 14.64 12.87 -17.37
CA ALA A 176 15.22 14.16 -17.66
C ALA A 176 16.23 14.09 -18.81
N SER A 177 17.12 13.09 -18.78
CA SER A 177 18.11 12.87 -19.85
C SER A 177 17.43 12.54 -21.18
N PHE A 178 16.36 11.74 -21.15
CA PHE A 178 15.58 11.44 -22.35
C PHE A 178 14.92 12.69 -22.92
N ALA A 179 14.27 13.51 -22.08
CA ALA A 179 13.69 14.78 -22.54
C ALA A 179 14.73 15.67 -23.23
N GLN A 180 15.92 15.83 -22.63
CA GLN A 180 17.00 16.61 -23.19
C GLN A 180 17.54 16.02 -24.51
N SER A 181 17.63 14.70 -24.62
CA SER A 181 18.02 14.01 -25.86
C SER A 181 17.08 14.29 -27.03
N LYS A 182 15.83 14.69 -26.73
CA LYS A 182 14.82 15.17 -27.69
C LYS A 182 14.89 16.67 -27.94
N GLY A 183 15.85 17.36 -27.34
CA GLY A 183 16.04 18.80 -27.49
C GLY A 183 15.25 19.67 -26.54
N ALA A 184 14.56 19.09 -25.56
CA ALA A 184 13.76 19.84 -24.59
C ALA A 184 14.65 20.73 -23.71
N LYS A 185 14.30 22.00 -23.60
CA LYS A 185 14.96 23.02 -22.76
C LYS A 185 14.05 23.52 -21.65
N LYS A 186 12.73 23.41 -21.83
CA LYS A 186 11.71 23.82 -20.85
C LYS A 186 10.69 22.70 -20.66
N ALA A 187 10.50 22.27 -19.42
CA ALA A 187 9.55 21.23 -19.04
C ALA A 187 8.42 21.80 -18.19
N PHE A 188 7.22 21.22 -18.32
CA PHE A 188 6.13 21.38 -17.37
C PHE A 188 5.94 20.08 -16.60
N VAL A 189 6.08 20.14 -15.27
CA VAL A 189 5.91 18.97 -14.40
C VAL A 189 4.54 19.05 -13.74
N ILE A 190 3.71 18.03 -13.94
CA ILE A 190 2.37 17.92 -13.33
C ILE A 190 2.42 16.84 -12.26
N THR A 191 2.09 17.20 -11.01
CA THR A 191 2.10 16.26 -9.89
C THR A 191 0.76 16.22 -9.16
N GLN A 192 0.45 15.06 -8.58
CA GLN A 192 -0.72 14.86 -7.74
C GLN A 192 -0.39 15.22 -6.29
N LEU A 193 -1.14 16.16 -5.71
CA LEU A 193 -0.97 16.55 -4.31
C LEU A 193 -1.29 15.39 -3.36
N GLY A 194 -0.37 15.15 -2.42
CA GLY A 194 -0.51 14.10 -1.42
C GLY A 194 -0.20 12.68 -1.93
N ASP A 195 0.22 12.52 -3.19
CA ASP A 195 0.75 11.27 -3.70
C ASP A 195 2.27 11.25 -3.66
N ASP A 196 2.85 10.36 -2.83
CA ASP A 196 4.30 10.28 -2.60
C ASP A 196 5.08 9.88 -3.86
N TYR A 197 4.49 9.06 -4.74
CA TYR A 197 5.11 8.70 -6.01
C TYR A 197 5.16 9.90 -6.96
N SER A 198 4.01 10.51 -7.22
CA SER A 198 3.88 11.61 -8.17
C SER A 198 4.76 12.81 -7.79
N THR A 199 4.66 13.25 -6.52
CA THR A 199 5.45 14.38 -6.01
C THR A 199 6.95 14.05 -5.94
N GLY A 200 7.28 12.85 -5.47
CA GLY A 200 8.67 12.39 -5.37
C GLY A 200 9.35 12.32 -6.73
N LEU A 201 8.75 11.60 -7.68
CA LEU A 201 9.31 11.43 -9.01
C LEU A 201 9.35 12.75 -9.79
N GLY A 202 8.30 13.61 -9.66
CA GLY A 202 8.29 14.95 -10.23
C GLY A 202 9.47 15.80 -9.77
N ASN A 203 9.78 15.76 -8.47
CA ASN A 203 10.92 16.48 -7.88
C ASN A 203 12.28 15.93 -8.35
N TYR A 204 12.43 14.59 -8.49
CA TYR A 204 13.67 14.01 -9.02
C TYR A 204 13.89 14.36 -10.50
N PHE A 205 12.84 14.32 -11.31
CA PHE A 205 12.90 14.78 -12.69
C PHE A 205 13.31 16.25 -12.76
N LYS A 206 12.61 17.14 -12.00
CA LYS A 206 12.90 18.57 -11.94
C LYS A 206 14.37 18.82 -11.59
N THR A 207 14.84 18.23 -10.50
CA THR A 207 16.22 18.38 -10.05
C THR A 207 17.24 18.00 -11.12
N ALA A 208 17.03 16.84 -11.78
CA ALA A 208 17.93 16.37 -12.82
C ALA A 208 17.86 17.23 -14.08
N PHE A 209 16.68 17.68 -14.49
CA PHE A 209 16.48 18.50 -15.68
C PHE A 209 17.08 19.90 -15.51
N GLU A 210 16.89 20.54 -14.34
CA GLU A 210 17.49 21.84 -14.00
C GLU A 210 19.02 21.76 -13.86
N ALA A 211 19.54 20.71 -13.22
CA ALA A 211 20.99 20.47 -13.10
C ALA A 211 21.68 20.37 -14.46
N ALA A 212 20.98 19.93 -15.48
CA ALA A 212 21.47 19.85 -16.85
C ALA A 212 21.14 21.09 -17.71
N GLY A 213 20.74 22.20 -17.09
CA GLY A 213 20.52 23.51 -17.72
C GLY A 213 19.13 23.72 -18.29
N GLY A 214 18.17 22.85 -18.02
CA GLY A 214 16.75 23.01 -18.37
C GLY A 214 16.01 23.95 -17.42
N ALA A 215 14.87 24.46 -17.86
CA ALA A 215 13.93 25.22 -17.04
C ALA A 215 12.69 24.38 -16.74
N VAL A 216 12.15 24.48 -15.52
CA VAL A 216 10.96 23.72 -15.10
C VAL A 216 9.88 24.65 -14.57
N VAL A 217 8.66 24.48 -15.09
CA VAL A 217 7.42 25.03 -14.54
C VAL A 217 6.63 23.88 -13.94
N THR A 218 5.97 24.11 -12.82
CA THR A 218 5.20 23.06 -12.12
C THR A 218 3.72 23.39 -12.07
N GLY A 219 2.90 22.34 -12.07
CA GLY A 219 1.48 22.43 -11.79
C GLY A 219 1.05 21.23 -10.95
N GLU A 220 0.02 21.41 -10.14
CA GLU A 220 -0.45 20.39 -9.22
C GLU A 220 -1.96 20.19 -9.35
N PHE A 221 -2.42 18.96 -9.12
CA PHE A 221 -3.83 18.61 -9.12
C PHE A 221 -4.21 17.80 -7.87
N GLN A 222 -5.47 17.77 -7.54
CA GLN A 222 -5.97 17.02 -6.39
C GLN A 222 -6.30 15.56 -6.77
N THR A 223 -6.23 14.67 -5.79
CA THR A 223 -6.73 13.29 -5.93
C THR A 223 -8.19 13.29 -6.40
N GLY A 224 -8.49 12.48 -7.41
CA GLY A 224 -9.83 12.40 -8.00
C GLY A 224 -10.15 13.48 -9.04
N GLU A 225 -9.18 14.33 -9.39
CA GLU A 225 -9.34 15.29 -10.48
C GLU A 225 -9.52 14.58 -11.82
N VAL A 226 -10.45 15.09 -12.62
CA VAL A 226 -10.76 14.55 -13.95
C VAL A 226 -10.70 15.62 -15.06
N ASP A 227 -10.60 16.89 -14.69
CA ASP A 227 -10.49 18.02 -15.62
C ASP A 227 -9.14 18.73 -15.50
N PHE A 228 -8.25 18.42 -16.42
CA PHE A 228 -6.88 18.97 -16.50
C PHE A 228 -6.76 20.18 -17.44
N ASN A 229 -7.87 20.69 -17.99
CA ASN A 229 -7.82 21.75 -19.01
C ASN A 229 -7.08 23.01 -18.51
N ALA A 230 -7.31 23.44 -17.27
CA ALA A 230 -6.69 24.65 -16.73
C ALA A 230 -5.16 24.49 -16.60
N ILE A 231 -4.69 23.38 -16.03
CA ILE A 231 -3.26 23.10 -15.84
C ILE A 231 -2.56 22.89 -17.18
N LEU A 232 -3.22 22.21 -18.13
CA LEU A 232 -2.70 21.99 -19.49
C LEU A 232 -2.69 23.27 -20.33
N ALA A 233 -3.67 24.17 -20.17
CA ALA A 233 -3.66 25.48 -20.80
C ALA A 233 -2.48 26.32 -20.26
N ASN A 234 -2.15 26.23 -18.97
CA ASN A 234 -0.97 26.86 -18.41
C ASN A 234 0.32 26.31 -19.05
N ALA A 235 0.45 24.96 -19.11
CA ALA A 235 1.60 24.34 -19.79
C ALA A 235 1.76 24.82 -21.25
N LYS A 236 0.66 24.95 -21.99
CA LYS A 236 0.65 25.47 -23.36
C LYS A 236 1.09 26.93 -23.43
N ASN A 237 0.59 27.79 -22.53
CA ASN A 237 0.94 29.22 -22.48
C ASN A 237 2.42 29.45 -22.14
N GLU A 238 3.00 28.55 -21.36
CA GLU A 238 4.42 28.54 -21.01
C GLU A 238 5.34 28.11 -22.16
N ASN A 239 4.78 27.65 -23.29
CA ASN A 239 5.52 27.19 -24.47
C ASN A 239 6.58 26.15 -24.10
N VAL A 240 6.18 25.11 -23.36
CA VAL A 240 7.09 24.05 -22.92
C VAL A 240 7.40 23.06 -24.03
N ASP A 241 8.58 22.48 -23.99
CA ASP A 241 9.05 21.48 -24.96
C ASP A 241 8.61 20.06 -24.58
N VAL A 242 8.27 19.84 -23.31
CA VAL A 242 7.86 18.52 -22.78
C VAL A 242 6.96 18.70 -21.56
N ILE A 243 5.98 17.82 -21.41
CA ILE A 243 5.20 17.67 -20.17
C ILE A 243 5.65 16.37 -19.51
N PHE A 244 6.04 16.43 -18.24
CA PHE A 244 6.30 15.26 -17.39
C PHE A 244 5.19 15.14 -16.34
N ALA A 245 4.44 14.06 -16.39
CA ALA A 245 3.25 13.86 -15.57
C ALA A 245 3.22 12.48 -14.89
N PRO A 246 4.10 12.26 -13.89
CA PRO A 246 4.07 11.04 -13.11
C PRO A 246 2.76 10.95 -12.33
N SER A 247 1.90 10.04 -12.74
CA SER A 247 0.53 9.93 -12.22
C SER A 247 0.01 8.50 -12.26
N SER A 248 -1.13 8.28 -11.62
CA SER A 248 -1.78 6.98 -11.57
C SER A 248 -2.18 6.48 -12.96
N ILE A 249 -2.37 5.17 -13.07
CA ILE A 249 -2.83 4.52 -14.31
C ILE A 249 -4.24 4.99 -14.72
N ALA A 250 -5.03 5.49 -13.78
CA ALA A 250 -6.35 6.08 -14.07
C ALA A 250 -6.23 7.51 -14.59
N THR A 251 -5.25 8.28 -14.12
CA THR A 251 -5.11 9.72 -14.40
C THR A 251 -4.31 10.01 -15.67
N ALA A 252 -3.24 9.27 -15.92
CA ALA A 252 -2.35 9.51 -17.07
C ALA A 252 -3.07 9.57 -18.44
N PRO A 253 -4.00 8.66 -18.77
CA PRO A 253 -4.75 8.72 -20.02
C PRO A 253 -5.59 9.99 -20.18
N LEU A 254 -6.17 10.50 -19.08
CA LEU A 254 -6.98 11.72 -19.09
C LEU A 254 -6.11 12.96 -19.39
N ILE A 255 -4.94 13.06 -18.75
CA ILE A 255 -3.97 14.12 -19.01
C ILE A 255 -3.57 14.10 -20.49
N ILE A 256 -3.20 12.93 -21.03
CA ILE A 256 -2.80 12.79 -22.44
C ILE A 256 -3.93 13.19 -23.37
N GLN A 257 -5.14 12.68 -23.15
CA GLN A 257 -6.30 12.97 -23.98
C GLN A 257 -6.63 14.45 -24.00
N GLN A 258 -6.73 15.10 -22.84
CA GLN A 258 -7.08 16.52 -22.75
C GLN A 258 -5.98 17.42 -23.29
N ALA A 259 -4.70 17.07 -23.07
CA ALA A 259 -3.60 17.81 -23.68
C ALA A 259 -3.70 17.81 -25.23
N ARG A 260 -4.06 16.69 -25.84
CA ARG A 260 -4.24 16.59 -27.31
C ARG A 260 -5.48 17.35 -27.79
N GLN A 261 -6.55 17.40 -27.00
CA GLN A 261 -7.74 18.22 -27.30
C GLN A 261 -7.40 19.72 -27.29
N LEU A 262 -6.48 20.17 -26.44
CA LEU A 262 -5.96 21.54 -26.41
C LEU A 262 -4.89 21.81 -27.50
N ALA A 263 -4.71 20.88 -28.45
CA ALA A 263 -3.70 20.96 -29.50
C ALA A 263 -2.26 21.11 -28.96
N THR A 264 -1.98 20.57 -27.80
CA THR A 264 -0.61 20.46 -27.26
C THR A 264 0.15 19.43 -28.09
N THR A 265 1.26 19.82 -28.71
CA THR A 265 2.05 18.96 -29.62
C THR A 265 3.32 18.42 -29.00
N CYS A 266 3.78 18.99 -27.90
CA CYS A 266 4.99 18.50 -27.21
C CYS A 266 4.82 17.07 -26.68
N PRO A 267 5.91 16.31 -26.52
CA PRO A 267 5.90 15.02 -25.85
C PRO A 267 5.32 15.11 -24.44
N ILE A 268 4.58 14.05 -24.06
CA ILE A 268 4.09 13.82 -22.69
C ILE A 268 4.74 12.54 -22.21
N MET A 269 5.33 12.57 -21.04
CA MET A 269 6.15 11.52 -20.48
C MET A 269 5.67 11.18 -19.07
#